data_6ba3aeb4d2656417f242b6dab1f320a8
#
_entry.id   6ba3aeb4d2656417f242b6dab1f320a8
#
_cell.length_a   1.000
_cell.length_b   1.000
_cell.length_c   1.000
_cell.angle_alpha   90.00
_cell.angle_beta   90.00
_cell.angle_gamma   90.00
#
_symmetry.space_group_name_H-M   'P 1'
#
loop_
_entity.id
_entity.type
_entity.pdbx_description
1 polymer ?
#
loop_
_entity_poly.entity_id
_entity_poly.type
_entity_poly.pdbx_seq_one_letter_code
_entity_poly.pdbx_strand_id
1 'polypeptide(L)'
;ENEVKKLQAMGFYKKIKVSYSDNTEYSQVEEEINELSGLEPSYDTGEVSVLYEVHCNLEIDGFEDMDEQGEMTGVKLPYIVTLDSTSNNILSIYRNYEENDPLRKKIEYFVHFKFLPGLGFYGFGLTHMIGGLSKASTSILRQLIDAGTLANLPAGFKTRGIRIRDEDTPIQPGEFRDVDAP
;
A
#
# COMPACT_ATOMS: atom_id res chain seq x y z
N GLU A 1 -11.13 20.41 5.90
CA GLU A 1 -11.14 21.87 6.18
C GLU A 1 -11.82 22.18 7.51
N ASN A 2 -13.05 21.76 7.71
CA ASN A 2 -13.84 22.08 8.92
C ASN A 2 -13.18 21.56 10.20
N GLU A 3 -12.58 20.40 10.17
CA GLU A 3 -11.91 19.80 11.32
C GLU A 3 -10.67 20.59 11.73
N VAL A 4 -9.83 20.97 10.77
CA VAL A 4 -8.64 21.80 11.03
C VAL A 4 -9.04 23.16 11.60
N LYS A 5 -10.04 23.82 11.03
CA LYS A 5 -10.58 25.09 11.55
C LYS A 5 -11.12 24.94 12.98
N LYS A 6 -11.76 23.82 13.28
CA LYS A 6 -12.26 23.54 14.63
C LYS A 6 -11.11 23.38 15.62
N LEU A 7 -10.07 22.64 15.26
CA LEU A 7 -8.87 22.47 16.10
C LEU A 7 -8.10 23.78 16.29
N GLN A 8 -8.05 24.64 15.27
CA GLN A 8 -7.50 25.99 15.38
C GLN A 8 -8.35 26.88 16.30
N ALA A 9 -9.68 26.79 16.24
CA ALA A 9 -10.58 27.53 17.12
C ALA A 9 -10.47 27.09 18.58
N MET A 10 -10.25 25.79 18.81
CA MET A 10 -10.00 25.22 20.15
C MET A 10 -8.59 25.53 20.70
N GLY A 11 -7.70 26.08 19.89
CA GLY A 11 -6.33 26.40 20.31
C GLY A 11 -5.35 25.23 20.24
N PHE A 12 -5.75 24.09 19.69
CA PHE A 12 -4.84 22.95 19.48
C PHE A 12 -3.84 23.22 18.36
N TYR A 13 -4.27 23.90 17.30
CA TYR A 13 -3.42 24.27 16.18
C TYR A 13 -3.26 25.80 16.10
N LYS A 14 -2.10 26.22 15.65
CA LYS A 14 -1.82 27.62 15.39
C LYS A 14 -2.73 28.13 14.25
N LYS A 15 -3.23 29.35 14.39
CA LYS A 15 -4.10 30.00 13.39
C LYS A 15 -3.29 30.45 12.17
N ILE A 16 -2.83 29.50 11.38
CA ILE A 16 -2.11 29.72 10.13
C ILE A 16 -2.97 29.17 8.99
N LYS A 17 -2.88 29.76 7.83
CA LYS A 17 -3.53 29.24 6.63
C LYS A 17 -2.91 27.89 6.27
N VAL A 18 -3.72 26.84 6.25
CA VAL A 18 -3.33 25.50 5.81
C VAL A 18 -3.59 25.39 4.31
N SER A 19 -2.72 24.71 3.61
CA SER A 19 -2.89 24.46 2.18
C SER A 19 -3.87 23.30 1.99
N TYR A 20 -4.79 23.51 1.07
CA TYR A 20 -5.74 22.47 0.65
C TYR A 20 -5.35 22.01 -0.76
N SER A 21 -5.42 20.73 -0.99
CA SER A 21 -5.19 20.15 -2.30
C SER A 21 -6.51 19.63 -2.84
N ASP A 22 -6.84 20.01 -4.06
CA ASP A 22 -7.97 19.41 -4.81
C ASP A 22 -7.63 18.01 -5.34
N ASN A 23 -6.42 17.52 -5.06
CA ASN A 23 -5.94 16.27 -5.62
C ASN A 23 -6.51 15.08 -4.83
N THR A 24 -7.64 14.62 -5.27
CA THR A 24 -8.13 13.25 -5.07
C THR A 24 -7.67 12.33 -6.22
N GLU A 25 -6.47 12.51 -6.74
CA GLU A 25 -5.88 11.48 -7.59
C GLU A 25 -5.49 10.31 -6.68
N TYR A 26 -6.39 9.33 -6.60
CA TYR A 26 -6.02 8.02 -6.06
C TYR A 26 -4.84 7.48 -6.88
N SER A 27 -3.85 6.92 -6.22
CA SER A 27 -2.82 6.19 -6.94
C SER A 27 -3.48 5.01 -7.65
N GLN A 28 -2.98 4.61 -8.82
CA GLN A 28 -3.51 3.45 -9.57
C GLN A 28 -3.64 2.20 -8.67
N VAL A 29 -2.76 2.08 -7.67
CA VAL A 29 -2.78 0.98 -6.70
C VAL A 29 -3.99 1.07 -5.77
N GLU A 30 -4.38 2.27 -5.35
CA GLU A 30 -5.57 2.48 -4.51
C GLU A 30 -6.86 2.25 -5.29
N GLU A 31 -6.90 2.63 -6.56
CA GLU A 31 -8.03 2.32 -7.45
C GLU A 31 -8.19 0.80 -7.61
N GLU A 32 -7.11 0.08 -7.90
CA GLU A 32 -7.14 -1.39 -8.00
C GLU A 32 -7.58 -2.06 -6.69
N ILE A 33 -7.11 -1.57 -5.54
CA ILE A 33 -7.50 -2.09 -4.22
C ILE A 33 -8.99 -1.84 -3.96
N ASN A 34 -9.50 -0.66 -4.28
CA ASN A 34 -10.90 -0.31 -4.11
C ASN A 34 -11.80 -1.15 -5.03
N GLU A 35 -11.41 -1.32 -6.30
CA GLU A 35 -12.11 -2.18 -7.25
C GLU A 35 -12.16 -3.65 -6.78
N LEU A 36 -11.02 -4.21 -6.34
CA LEU A 36 -10.95 -5.56 -5.80
C LEU A 36 -11.76 -5.73 -4.51
N SER A 37 -11.91 -4.68 -3.74
CA SER A 37 -12.68 -4.65 -2.50
C SER A 37 -14.17 -4.41 -2.73
N GLY A 38 -14.59 -4.15 -3.98
CA GLY A 38 -15.97 -3.81 -4.33
C GLY A 38 -16.43 -2.45 -3.79
N LEU A 39 -15.48 -1.57 -3.47
CA LEU A 39 -15.75 -0.21 -3.03
C LEU A 39 -15.82 0.68 -4.28
N GLU A 40 -16.95 1.35 -4.48
CA GLU A 40 -17.00 2.42 -5.47
C GLU A 40 -16.07 3.56 -5.04
N PRO A 41 -15.25 4.10 -5.95
CA PRO A 41 -14.40 5.24 -5.63
C PRO A 41 -15.30 6.41 -5.20
N SER A 42 -15.26 6.74 -3.92
CA SER A 42 -15.94 7.91 -3.40
C SER A 42 -15.14 9.14 -3.84
N TYR A 43 -15.58 9.78 -4.90
CA TYR A 43 -15.08 11.09 -5.29
C TYR A 43 -15.61 12.13 -4.31
N ASP A 44 -15.03 12.14 -3.11
CA ASP A 44 -15.29 13.24 -2.18
C ASP A 44 -14.49 14.45 -2.68
N THR A 45 -15.17 15.33 -3.40
CA THR A 45 -14.62 16.58 -3.95
C THR A 45 -14.35 17.63 -2.86
N GLY A 46 -14.20 17.19 -1.62
CA GLY A 46 -13.85 18.05 -0.49
C GLY A 46 -12.41 18.52 -0.58
N GLU A 47 -12.16 19.77 -0.22
CA GLU A 47 -10.80 20.28 0.02
C GLU A 47 -10.14 19.47 1.14
N VAL A 48 -9.16 18.65 0.80
CA VAL A 48 -8.40 17.81 1.73
C VAL A 48 -7.06 18.47 2.03
N SER A 49 -6.69 18.54 3.29
CA SER A 49 -5.33 18.92 3.69
C SER A 49 -4.63 17.70 4.28
N VAL A 50 -3.41 17.48 3.82
CA VAL A 50 -2.55 16.41 4.33
C VAL A 50 -1.65 16.99 5.41
N LEU A 51 -1.76 16.46 6.61
CA LEU A 51 -0.94 16.85 7.75
C LEU A 51 -0.01 15.71 8.13
N TYR A 52 1.24 16.03 8.42
CA TYR A 52 2.20 15.10 8.98
C TYR A 52 2.30 15.28 10.48
N GLU A 53 2.15 14.21 11.22
CA GLU A 53 2.46 14.15 12.64
C GLU A 53 3.80 13.44 12.83
N VAL A 54 4.79 14.19 13.30
CA VAL A 54 6.17 13.74 13.43
C VAL A 54 6.53 13.56 14.90
N HIS A 55 6.80 12.33 15.31
CA HIS A 55 7.29 11.99 16.65
C HIS A 55 8.83 12.02 16.62
N CYS A 56 9.42 13.03 17.21
CA CYS A 56 10.87 13.22 17.16
C CYS A 56 11.43 13.77 18.48
N ASN A 57 12.74 13.66 18.65
CA ASN A 57 13.44 14.26 19.77
C ASN A 57 14.03 15.60 19.33
N LEU A 58 13.64 16.66 20.01
CA LEU A 58 14.06 18.01 19.71
C LEU A 58 14.64 18.68 20.96
N GLU A 59 15.53 19.62 20.72
CA GLU A 59 15.97 20.61 21.69
C GLU A 59 15.35 21.93 21.27
N ILE A 60 14.52 22.50 22.14
CA ILE A 60 13.75 23.72 21.83
C ILE A 60 14.17 24.80 22.82
N ASP A 61 14.58 25.96 22.30
CA ASP A 61 15.00 27.11 23.10
C ASP A 61 13.95 27.48 24.15
N GLY A 62 14.34 27.54 25.40
CA GLY A 62 13.47 27.82 26.56
C GLY A 62 12.70 26.61 27.11
N PHE A 63 12.89 25.41 26.53
CA PHE A 63 12.31 24.14 26.97
C PHE A 63 13.35 23.02 27.02
N GLU A 64 14.61 23.39 27.23
CA GLU A 64 15.74 22.49 27.34
C GLU A 64 15.60 21.58 28.58
N ASP A 65 16.24 20.42 28.51
CA ASP A 65 16.38 19.57 29.67
C ASP A 65 17.42 20.16 30.61
N MET A 66 17.07 20.27 31.90
CA MET A 66 17.94 20.83 32.94
C MET A 66 18.19 19.78 34.02
N ASP A 67 19.41 19.75 34.55
CA ASP A 67 19.76 18.91 35.68
C ASP A 67 19.26 19.52 37.03
N GLU A 68 19.53 18.85 38.11
CA GLU A 68 19.18 19.31 39.48
C GLU A 68 19.88 20.62 39.86
N GLN A 69 20.93 21.00 39.14
CA GLN A 69 21.72 22.23 39.37
C GLN A 69 21.28 23.38 38.49
N GLY A 70 20.33 23.11 37.57
CA GLY A 70 19.80 24.10 36.62
C GLY A 70 20.70 24.32 35.42
N GLU A 71 21.64 23.41 35.13
CA GLU A 71 22.45 23.44 33.93
C GLU A 71 21.79 22.64 32.79
N MET A 72 21.97 23.09 31.54
CA MET A 72 21.44 22.40 30.37
C MET A 72 22.15 21.05 30.18
N THR A 73 21.36 19.97 30.11
CA THR A 73 21.92 18.63 29.92
C THR A 73 22.29 18.34 28.46
N GLY A 74 21.77 19.12 27.50
CA GLY A 74 21.92 18.89 26.06
C GLY A 74 21.16 17.65 25.57
N VAL A 75 20.26 17.09 26.37
CA VAL A 75 19.43 15.96 26.00
C VAL A 75 18.24 16.43 25.20
N LYS A 76 18.03 15.84 24.02
CA LYS A 76 16.86 16.11 23.19
C LYS A 76 15.62 15.43 23.76
N LEU A 77 14.61 16.22 24.07
CA LEU A 77 13.34 15.73 24.62
C LEU A 77 12.38 15.28 23.52
N PRO A 78 11.51 14.30 23.80
CA PRO A 78 10.53 13.82 22.84
C PRO A 78 9.36 14.79 22.67
N TYR A 79 9.07 15.13 21.42
CA TYR A 79 7.96 16.00 21.02
C TYR A 79 7.16 15.36 19.87
N ILE A 80 5.93 15.84 19.72
CA ILE A 80 5.04 15.58 18.61
C ILE A 80 4.86 16.90 17.86
N VAL A 81 5.26 16.93 16.61
CA VAL A 81 5.17 18.12 15.75
C VAL A 81 4.20 17.85 14.63
N THR A 82 3.17 18.70 14.50
CA THR A 82 2.23 18.62 13.38
C THR A 82 2.59 19.66 12.32
N LEU A 83 2.78 19.21 11.09
CA LEU A 83 3.16 20.01 9.94
C LEU A 83 2.10 19.94 8.85
N ASP A 84 1.89 21.02 8.14
CA ASP A 84 1.19 21.00 6.85
C ASP A 84 2.14 20.46 5.76
N SER A 85 1.73 19.40 5.05
CA SER A 85 2.56 18.71 4.06
C SER A 85 2.98 19.60 2.88
N THR A 86 2.16 20.57 2.52
CA THR A 86 2.36 21.43 1.35
C THR A 86 3.23 22.64 1.68
N SER A 87 2.92 23.34 2.78
CA SER A 87 3.63 24.57 3.16
C SER A 87 4.78 24.33 4.13
N ASN A 88 4.89 23.12 4.70
CA ASN A 88 5.80 22.78 5.80
C ASN A 88 5.65 23.69 7.04
N ASN A 89 4.50 24.35 7.17
CA ASN A 89 4.22 25.18 8.33
C ASN A 89 3.93 24.31 9.55
N ILE A 90 4.53 24.67 10.69
CA ILE A 90 4.29 24.02 11.97
C ILE A 90 2.96 24.53 12.52
N LEU A 91 2.02 23.60 12.71
CA LEU A 91 0.70 23.87 13.28
C LEU A 91 0.70 23.73 14.79
N SER A 92 1.42 22.73 15.32
CA SER A 92 1.54 22.50 16.75
C SER A 92 2.81 21.77 17.12
N ILE A 93 3.23 21.97 18.36
CA ILE A 93 4.30 21.20 19.02
C ILE A 93 3.79 20.82 20.40
N TYR A 94 3.74 19.52 20.68
CA TYR A 94 3.34 18.98 21.97
C TYR A 94 4.45 18.15 22.59
N ARG A 95 4.54 18.16 23.93
CA ARG A 95 5.43 17.26 24.67
C ARG A 95 4.93 15.83 24.53
N ASN A 96 5.82 14.91 24.26
CA ASN A 96 5.54 13.47 24.15
C ASN A 96 6.10 12.69 25.37
N TYR A 97 5.97 13.26 26.56
CA TYR A 97 6.36 12.66 27.82
C TYR A 97 5.47 13.18 28.95
N GLU A 98 5.39 12.44 30.04
CA GLU A 98 4.65 12.86 31.22
C GLU A 98 5.45 13.92 31.98
N GLU A 99 4.81 14.98 32.43
CA GLU A 99 5.45 16.11 33.14
C GLU A 99 6.08 15.68 34.47
N ASN A 100 5.51 14.66 35.12
CA ASN A 100 5.97 14.13 36.40
C ASN A 100 7.02 13.01 36.25
N ASP A 101 7.37 12.58 35.02
CA ASP A 101 8.40 11.57 34.80
C ASP A 101 9.79 12.23 34.81
N PRO A 102 10.64 11.92 35.82
CA PRO A 102 11.99 12.49 35.89
C PRO A 102 12.88 12.07 34.73
N LEU A 103 12.58 10.92 34.09
CA LEU A 103 13.34 10.43 32.95
C LEU A 103 12.80 10.94 31.61
N ARG A 104 11.67 11.65 31.63
CA ARG A 104 11.00 12.20 30.43
C ARG A 104 10.92 11.20 29.28
N LYS A 105 10.54 9.96 29.59
CA LYS A 105 10.45 8.88 28.61
C LYS A 105 9.36 9.19 27.58
N LYS A 106 9.71 8.91 26.33
CA LYS A 106 8.77 9.00 25.21
C LYS A 106 7.56 8.11 25.47
N ILE A 107 6.35 8.70 25.35
CA ILE A 107 5.10 7.94 25.31
C ILE A 107 5.00 7.26 23.94
N GLU A 108 4.85 5.94 23.90
CA GLU A 108 4.75 5.17 22.68
C GLU A 108 3.29 4.98 22.28
N TYR A 109 2.83 5.72 21.27
CA TYR A 109 1.49 5.58 20.71
C TYR A 109 1.43 4.53 19.60
N PHE A 110 2.57 4.20 18.98
CA PHE A 110 2.65 3.29 17.85
C PHE A 110 3.60 2.15 18.14
N VAL A 111 3.13 0.93 17.88
CA VAL A 111 3.95 -0.28 17.97
C VAL A 111 4.27 -0.76 16.56
N HIS A 112 5.56 -0.79 16.21
CA HIS A 112 6.01 -1.26 14.92
C HIS A 112 6.07 -2.80 14.91
N PHE A 113 5.06 -3.42 14.33
CA PHE A 113 5.00 -4.86 14.18
C PHE A 113 5.56 -5.32 12.83
N LYS A 114 6.57 -6.22 12.86
CA LYS A 114 7.15 -6.84 11.66
C LYS A 114 6.88 -8.33 11.68
N PHE A 115 6.37 -8.88 10.58
CA PHE A 115 6.16 -10.32 10.45
C PHE A 115 7.50 -11.06 10.41
N LEU A 116 8.42 -10.64 9.54
CA LEU A 116 9.82 -11.06 9.53
C LEU A 116 10.69 -9.80 9.54
N PRO A 117 11.62 -9.67 10.49
CA PRO A 117 12.51 -8.52 10.52
C PRO A 117 13.42 -8.51 9.29
N GLY A 118 13.49 -7.37 8.62
CA GLY A 118 14.43 -7.08 7.53
C GLY A 118 15.56 -6.17 8.00
N LEU A 119 16.44 -5.83 7.07
CA LEU A 119 17.46 -4.83 7.29
C LEU A 119 16.82 -3.43 7.18
N GLY A 120 16.60 -2.76 8.33
CA GLY A 120 16.05 -1.43 8.40
C GLY A 120 14.62 -1.34 8.93
N PHE A 121 13.92 -0.27 8.56
CA PHE A 121 12.58 0.02 9.08
C PHE A 121 11.53 -0.99 8.61
N TYR A 122 11.56 -1.38 7.34
CA TYR A 122 10.60 -2.33 6.77
C TYR A 122 11.01 -3.77 7.02
N GLY A 123 10.00 -4.63 7.24
CA GLY A 123 10.17 -6.07 7.32
C GLY A 123 9.79 -6.78 6.02
N PHE A 124 10.01 -8.09 5.96
CA PHE A 124 9.55 -8.93 4.87
C PHE A 124 8.11 -9.37 5.13
N GLY A 125 7.23 -9.12 4.17
CA GLY A 125 5.85 -9.60 4.18
C GLY A 125 5.71 -10.96 3.51
N LEU A 126 4.53 -11.55 3.64
CA LEU A 126 4.21 -12.85 3.08
C LEU A 126 4.39 -12.87 1.55
N THR A 127 4.07 -11.80 0.86
CA THR A 127 4.26 -11.65 -0.58
C THR A 127 5.72 -11.83 -1.01
N HIS A 128 6.67 -11.34 -0.23
CA HIS A 128 8.09 -11.50 -0.52
C HIS A 128 8.51 -12.97 -0.42
N MET A 129 7.89 -13.74 0.48
CA MET A 129 8.24 -15.14 0.72
C MET A 129 7.62 -16.07 -0.33
N ILE A 130 6.35 -15.91 -0.63
CA ILE A 130 5.59 -16.86 -1.45
C ILE A 130 5.20 -16.32 -2.83
N GLY A 131 5.42 -15.03 -3.11
CA GLY A 131 4.99 -14.40 -4.36
C GLY A 131 5.60 -15.05 -5.59
N GLY A 132 6.88 -15.43 -5.53
CA GLY A 132 7.56 -16.17 -6.60
C GLY A 132 6.94 -17.54 -6.85
N LEU A 133 6.65 -18.28 -5.79
CA LEU A 133 6.03 -19.60 -5.88
C LEU A 133 4.60 -19.51 -6.42
N SER A 134 3.82 -18.55 -5.95
CA SER A 134 2.47 -18.30 -6.44
C SER A 134 2.44 -17.96 -7.93
N LYS A 135 3.37 -17.09 -8.37
CA LYS A 135 3.52 -16.75 -9.79
C LYS A 135 3.90 -17.98 -10.64
N ALA A 136 4.83 -18.80 -10.17
CA ALA A 136 5.22 -20.03 -10.84
C ALA A 136 4.05 -21.02 -10.95
N SER A 137 3.31 -21.23 -9.86
CA SER A 137 2.13 -22.11 -9.83
C SER A 137 1.05 -21.64 -10.80
N THR A 138 0.77 -20.34 -10.84
CA THR A 138 -0.19 -19.76 -11.78
C THR A 138 0.26 -19.96 -13.24
N SER A 139 1.54 -19.79 -13.52
CA SER A 139 2.09 -20.00 -14.86
C SER A 139 1.95 -21.46 -15.31
N ILE A 140 2.30 -22.41 -14.44
CA ILE A 140 2.19 -23.85 -14.72
C ILE A 140 0.72 -24.24 -14.94
N LEU A 141 -0.20 -23.71 -14.12
CA LEU A 141 -1.62 -23.98 -14.28
C LEU A 141 -2.16 -23.47 -15.64
N ARG A 142 -1.76 -22.27 -16.05
CA ARG A 142 -2.09 -21.73 -17.38
C ARG A 142 -1.58 -22.62 -18.50
N GLN A 143 -0.30 -23.01 -18.44
CA GLN A 143 0.29 -23.91 -19.43
C GLN A 143 -0.42 -25.27 -19.49
N LEU A 144 -0.85 -25.81 -18.36
CA LEU A 144 -1.60 -27.05 -18.30
C LEU A 144 -2.97 -26.92 -18.98
N ILE A 145 -3.67 -25.80 -18.73
CA ILE A 145 -4.97 -25.51 -19.38
C ILE A 145 -4.77 -25.35 -20.90
N ASP A 146 -3.75 -24.59 -21.31
CA ASP A 146 -3.44 -24.37 -22.74
C ASP A 146 -3.10 -25.71 -23.43
N ALA A 147 -2.27 -26.55 -22.82
CA ALA A 147 -1.92 -27.86 -23.34
C ALA A 147 -3.16 -28.77 -23.44
N GLY A 148 -4.03 -28.75 -22.42
CA GLY A 148 -5.29 -29.48 -22.45
C GLY A 148 -6.23 -29.01 -23.57
N THR A 149 -6.30 -27.70 -23.78
CA THR A 149 -7.09 -27.10 -24.87
C THR A 149 -6.57 -27.53 -26.25
N LEU A 150 -5.24 -27.45 -26.45
CA LEU A 150 -4.61 -27.88 -27.71
C LEU A 150 -4.75 -29.38 -27.95
N ALA A 151 -4.70 -30.20 -26.89
CA ALA A 151 -4.90 -31.64 -27.01
C ALA A 151 -6.34 -32.01 -27.40
N ASN A 152 -7.31 -31.24 -26.90
CA ASN A 152 -8.73 -31.45 -27.20
C ASN A 152 -9.19 -30.85 -28.54
N LEU A 153 -8.41 -29.92 -29.10
CA LEU A 153 -8.67 -29.29 -30.41
C LEU A 153 -7.47 -29.53 -31.34
N PRO A 154 -7.26 -30.77 -31.80
CA PRO A 154 -6.16 -31.08 -32.68
C PRO A 154 -6.29 -30.28 -33.98
N ALA A 155 -5.33 -29.39 -34.21
CA ALA A 155 -5.19 -28.69 -35.49
C ALA A 155 -4.22 -29.48 -36.38
N GLY A 156 -4.61 -29.72 -37.62
CA GLY A 156 -3.80 -30.44 -38.60
C GLY A 156 -3.87 -29.85 -39.98
N PHE A 157 -2.98 -30.25 -40.86
CA PHE A 157 -2.98 -29.89 -42.26
C PHE A 157 -3.83 -30.89 -43.06
N LYS A 158 -4.84 -30.38 -43.78
CA LYS A 158 -5.62 -31.21 -44.71
C LYS A 158 -5.04 -31.04 -46.13
N THR A 159 -4.68 -32.13 -46.79
CA THR A 159 -4.25 -32.11 -48.18
C THR A 159 -5.47 -31.96 -49.07
N ARG A 160 -5.42 -31.09 -50.07
CA ARG A 160 -6.50 -30.92 -51.05
C ARG A 160 -6.63 -32.21 -51.89
N GLY A 161 -7.83 -32.79 -51.90
CA GLY A 161 -8.15 -33.96 -52.71
C GLY A 161 -8.29 -35.27 -51.97
N ILE A 162 -8.04 -35.32 -50.68
CA ILE A 162 -8.29 -36.51 -49.88
C ILE A 162 -9.77 -36.49 -49.45
N ARG A 163 -10.52 -37.52 -49.82
CA ARG A 163 -11.90 -37.76 -49.30
C ARG A 163 -11.76 -38.50 -47.96
N ILE A 164 -12.31 -37.93 -46.90
CA ILE A 164 -12.48 -38.59 -45.62
C ILE A 164 -13.83 -39.28 -45.64
N ARG A 165 -13.86 -40.58 -45.35
CA ARG A 165 -15.12 -41.29 -45.14
C ARG A 165 -15.84 -40.62 -43.93
N ASP A 166 -17.14 -40.37 -44.08
CA ASP A 166 -17.95 -39.72 -43.04
C ASP A 166 -17.56 -38.28 -42.72
N GLU A 167 -17.40 -37.44 -43.75
CA GLU A 167 -17.02 -36.01 -43.59
C GLU A 167 -18.09 -35.19 -42.82
N ASP A 168 -19.31 -35.69 -42.72
CA ASP A 168 -20.47 -35.01 -42.09
C ASP A 168 -20.55 -35.21 -40.55
N THR A 169 -19.74 -36.09 -39.99
CA THR A 169 -19.78 -36.36 -38.54
C THR A 169 -18.56 -35.77 -37.83
N PRO A 170 -18.73 -35.06 -36.73
CA PRO A 170 -17.58 -34.54 -35.97
C PRO A 170 -16.71 -35.66 -35.42
N ILE A 171 -15.41 -35.54 -35.53
CA ILE A 171 -14.42 -36.49 -34.98
C ILE A 171 -14.46 -36.44 -33.46
N GLN A 172 -14.60 -37.58 -32.81
CA GLN A 172 -14.57 -37.65 -31.34
C GLN A 172 -13.11 -37.74 -30.81
N PRO A 173 -12.86 -37.31 -29.58
CA PRO A 173 -11.55 -37.47 -28.97
C PRO A 173 -11.09 -38.94 -28.94
N GLY A 174 -9.94 -39.22 -29.58
CA GLY A 174 -9.38 -40.57 -29.67
C GLY A 174 -9.86 -41.39 -30.88
N GLU A 175 -10.72 -40.85 -31.76
CA GLU A 175 -11.20 -41.50 -32.97
C GLU A 175 -10.15 -41.35 -34.11
N PHE A 176 -9.85 -42.48 -34.77
CA PHE A 176 -9.05 -42.55 -35.98
C PHE A 176 -9.98 -42.85 -37.17
N ARG A 177 -9.91 -42.05 -38.21
CA ARG A 177 -10.65 -42.27 -39.44
C ARG A 177 -9.78 -42.67 -40.59
N ASP A 178 -10.23 -43.66 -41.34
CA ASP A 178 -9.55 -44.10 -42.55
C ASP A 178 -9.66 -43.05 -43.63
N VAL A 179 -8.54 -42.75 -44.28
CA VAL A 179 -8.39 -41.78 -45.36
C VAL A 179 -8.01 -42.55 -46.60
N ASP A 180 -8.84 -42.45 -47.66
CA ASP A 180 -8.49 -43.04 -48.94
C ASP A 180 -7.37 -42.17 -49.55
N ALA A 181 -6.17 -42.77 -49.70
CA ALA A 181 -5.08 -42.13 -50.44
C ALA A 181 -5.38 -42.25 -51.93
N PRO A 182 -5.01 -41.20 -52.74
CA PRO A 182 -5.18 -41.23 -54.18
C PRO A 182 -4.30 -42.26 -54.85
#